data_5f22fc1b2429820f78ad484c30659884
#
_entry.id   5f22fc1b2429820f78ad484c30659884
#
_cell.length_a   1.000
_cell.length_b   1.000
_cell.length_c   1.000
_cell.angle_alpha   90.00
_cell.angle_beta   90.00
_cell.angle_gamma   90.00
#
_symmetry.space_group_name_H-M   'P 1'
#
loop_
_entity.id
_entity.type
_entity.pdbx_description
1 polymer ?
#
loop_
_entity_poly.entity_id
_entity_poly.type
_entity_poly.pdbx_seq_one_letter_code
_entity_poly.pdbx_strand_id
1 'polypeptide(L)'
;MAEFHGLGFDPVPGNPDTVTEAAGRYTATAARLEEIPAAGEIPGWAGRSAQALADRAGRTAAGLSSTSEALRAAASVLEDWAGTLLANHRRAEDLDRRAAAARRAVTAARDDVERAETEAQFSPATQADLATARARLVARRDDLDRVLAEARDLERAHHSEATRVAERLTALGDGTPLPEAPDFAGVATHLETFSAAGRELGATVAKTPAVPVTPPPGAVGAFAAALGGR
;
A
#
# COMPACT_ATOMS: atom_id res chain seq x y z
N MET A 1 -12.81 -7.60 -13.69
CA MET A 1 -12.25 -8.94 -13.37
C MET A 1 -12.19 -9.72 -14.67
N ALA A 2 -11.05 -10.29 -15.02
CA ALA A 2 -10.95 -11.21 -16.14
C ALA A 2 -11.72 -12.49 -15.77
N GLU A 3 -12.70 -12.88 -16.61
CA GLU A 3 -13.44 -14.12 -16.43
C GLU A 3 -12.70 -15.24 -17.15
N PHE A 4 -12.04 -16.12 -16.40
CA PHE A 4 -11.30 -17.26 -16.94
C PHE A 4 -12.25 -18.45 -17.19
N HIS A 5 -13.06 -18.35 -18.25
CA HIS A 5 -14.06 -19.37 -18.58
C HIS A 5 -13.45 -20.72 -18.97
N GLY A 6 -12.27 -20.72 -19.59
CA GLY A 6 -11.56 -21.95 -19.95
C GLY A 6 -11.04 -22.70 -18.74
N LEU A 7 -10.54 -22.00 -17.74
CA LEU A 7 -10.07 -22.57 -16.47
C LEU A 7 -11.22 -22.92 -15.52
N GLY A 8 -12.22 -22.05 -15.42
CA GLY A 8 -13.34 -22.16 -14.47
C GLY A 8 -13.01 -21.61 -13.08
N PHE A 9 -11.86 -20.99 -12.89
CA PHE A 9 -11.43 -20.31 -11.68
C PHE A 9 -10.39 -19.22 -12.01
N ASP A 10 -10.20 -18.27 -11.12
CA ASP A 10 -9.19 -17.22 -11.25
C ASP A 10 -7.90 -17.64 -10.52
N PRO A 11 -6.80 -17.95 -11.25
CA PRO A 11 -5.54 -18.35 -10.63
C PRO A 11 -4.71 -17.16 -10.11
N VAL A 12 -5.08 -15.92 -10.45
CA VAL A 12 -4.30 -14.71 -10.15
C VAL A 12 -5.25 -13.59 -9.72
N PRO A 13 -5.86 -13.72 -8.52
CA PRO A 13 -6.73 -12.66 -8.01
C PRO A 13 -5.92 -11.40 -7.71
N GLY A 14 -6.49 -10.25 -8.08
CA GLY A 14 -5.90 -8.93 -7.84
C GLY A 14 -5.99 -8.02 -9.05
N ASN A 15 -5.74 -6.73 -8.83
CA ASN A 15 -5.73 -5.74 -9.89
C ASN A 15 -4.39 -4.97 -9.88
N PRO A 16 -3.56 -5.10 -10.92
CA PRO A 16 -2.27 -4.43 -10.99
C PRO A 16 -2.39 -2.90 -11.00
N ASP A 17 -3.46 -2.34 -11.57
CA ASP A 17 -3.67 -0.89 -11.61
C ASP A 17 -3.90 -0.34 -10.19
N THR A 18 -4.70 -1.04 -9.38
CA THR A 18 -4.93 -0.66 -7.96
C THR A 18 -3.64 -0.71 -7.14
N VAL A 19 -2.78 -1.70 -7.39
CA VAL A 19 -1.47 -1.81 -6.71
C VAL A 19 -0.55 -0.67 -7.14
N THR A 20 -0.49 -0.36 -8.43
CA THR A 20 0.29 0.76 -8.97
C THR A 20 -0.18 2.11 -8.40
N GLU A 21 -1.48 2.30 -8.30
CA GLU A 21 -2.07 3.51 -7.69
C GLU A 21 -1.70 3.62 -6.20
N ALA A 22 -1.69 2.51 -5.46
CA ALA A 22 -1.25 2.48 -4.07
C ALA A 22 0.22 2.85 -3.94
N ALA A 23 1.10 2.33 -4.80
CA ALA A 23 2.52 2.70 -4.85
C ALA A 23 2.70 4.20 -5.10
N GLY A 24 1.97 4.77 -6.06
CA GLY A 24 1.99 6.21 -6.35
C GLY A 24 1.56 7.07 -5.16
N ARG A 25 0.54 6.63 -4.40
CA ARG A 25 0.12 7.32 -3.17
C ARG A 25 1.22 7.31 -2.10
N TYR A 26 1.93 6.20 -1.92
CA TYR A 26 3.04 6.10 -0.96
C TYR A 26 4.20 7.01 -1.35
N THR A 27 4.58 7.02 -2.63
CA THR A 27 5.61 7.92 -3.16
C THR A 27 5.24 9.39 -2.96
N ALA A 28 4.00 9.78 -3.28
CA ALA A 28 3.53 11.14 -3.08
C ALA A 28 3.50 11.55 -1.60
N THR A 29 3.12 10.63 -0.71
CA THR A 29 3.12 10.89 0.73
C THR A 29 4.54 11.05 1.27
N ALA A 30 5.48 10.19 0.85
CA ALA A 30 6.88 10.32 1.20
C ALA A 30 7.47 11.68 0.80
N ALA A 31 7.18 12.14 -0.42
CA ALA A 31 7.62 13.45 -0.89
C ALA A 31 7.06 14.59 -0.03
N ARG A 32 5.79 14.52 0.35
CA ARG A 32 5.16 15.53 1.23
C ARG A 32 5.78 15.57 2.64
N LEU A 33 6.19 14.42 3.18
CA LEU A 33 6.86 14.37 4.48
C LEU A 33 8.22 15.07 4.44
N GLU A 34 8.93 15.01 3.32
CA GLU A 34 10.23 15.66 3.12
C GLU A 34 10.12 17.18 2.92
N GLU A 35 8.96 17.65 2.44
CA GLU A 35 8.69 19.09 2.31
C GLU A 35 8.40 19.75 3.67
N ILE A 36 8.18 18.99 4.75
CA ILE A 36 7.94 19.53 6.08
C ILE A 36 9.25 20.16 6.60
N PRO A 37 9.27 21.49 6.81
CA PRO A 37 10.48 22.14 7.27
C PRO A 37 10.85 21.64 8.69
N ALA A 38 12.11 21.36 8.92
CA ALA A 38 12.60 21.13 10.27
C ALA A 38 12.35 22.40 11.11
N ALA A 39 11.84 22.23 12.33
CA ALA A 39 11.69 23.34 13.24
C ALA A 39 13.06 23.99 13.50
N GLY A 40 13.21 25.24 13.05
CA GLY A 40 14.45 25.99 13.20
C GLY A 40 14.67 26.49 14.63
N GLU A 41 15.89 26.94 14.92
CA GLU A 41 16.20 27.68 16.15
C GLU A 41 15.38 28.99 16.19
N ILE A 42 14.83 29.29 17.37
CA ILE A 42 14.15 30.57 17.58
C ILE A 42 15.22 31.62 17.95
N PRO A 43 15.46 32.62 17.10
CA PRO A 43 16.49 33.62 17.38
C PRO A 43 16.30 34.29 18.75
N GLY A 44 17.36 34.34 19.52
CA GLY A 44 17.34 34.97 20.86
C GLY A 44 16.75 34.12 21.97
N TRP A 45 16.32 32.90 21.71
CA TRP A 45 15.86 31.97 22.74
C TRP A 45 16.96 30.98 23.11
N ALA A 46 17.37 30.99 24.41
CA ALA A 46 18.43 30.17 24.94
C ALA A 46 18.05 29.52 26.27
N GLY A 47 18.81 28.52 26.69
CA GLY A 47 18.61 27.83 27.96
C GLY A 47 17.99 26.44 27.80
N ARG A 48 17.61 25.80 28.92
CA ARG A 48 17.14 24.41 28.96
C ARG A 48 15.89 24.14 28.12
N SER A 49 14.97 25.12 28.05
CA SER A 49 13.76 25.00 27.27
C SER A 49 14.02 25.08 25.76
N ALA A 50 14.96 25.93 25.34
CA ALA A 50 15.40 26.00 23.95
C ALA A 50 16.06 24.68 23.52
N GLN A 51 16.94 24.15 24.38
CA GLN A 51 17.58 22.85 24.13
C GLN A 51 16.57 21.71 24.04
N ALA A 52 15.59 21.64 24.95
CA ALA A 52 14.55 20.61 24.93
C ALA A 52 13.68 20.68 23.67
N LEU A 53 13.37 21.88 23.18
CA LEU A 53 12.67 22.07 21.90
C LEU A 53 13.51 21.62 20.74
N ALA A 54 14.78 21.98 20.66
CA ALA A 54 15.69 21.55 19.61
C ALA A 54 15.82 20.02 19.55
N ASP A 55 15.99 19.37 20.70
CA ASP A 55 16.07 17.91 20.83
C ASP A 55 14.75 17.24 20.37
N ARG A 56 13.59 17.82 20.71
CA ARG A 56 12.29 17.31 20.27
C ARG A 56 12.12 17.50 18.75
N ALA A 57 12.47 18.67 18.22
CA ALA A 57 12.43 18.95 16.80
C ALA A 57 13.33 17.99 16.01
N GLY A 58 14.55 17.73 16.51
CA GLY A 58 15.45 16.76 15.91
C GLY A 58 14.89 15.34 15.87
N ARG A 59 14.28 14.87 16.98
CA ARG A 59 13.61 13.55 17.01
C ARG A 59 12.44 13.48 16.02
N THR A 60 11.63 14.54 15.94
CA THR A 60 10.51 14.60 14.99
C THR A 60 11.01 14.56 13.55
N ALA A 61 12.03 15.33 13.22
CA ALA A 61 12.65 15.34 11.88
C ALA A 61 13.21 13.95 11.52
N ALA A 62 13.91 13.30 12.44
CA ALA A 62 14.40 11.94 12.24
C ALA A 62 13.26 10.93 12.03
N GLY A 63 12.15 11.05 12.79
CA GLY A 63 10.97 10.22 12.60
C GLY A 63 10.30 10.43 11.23
N LEU A 64 10.18 11.68 10.78
CA LEU A 64 9.65 12.00 9.45
C LEU A 64 10.52 11.42 8.33
N SER A 65 11.84 11.54 8.45
CA SER A 65 12.79 10.96 7.49
C SER A 65 12.66 9.43 7.42
N SER A 66 12.67 8.77 8.58
CA SER A 66 12.49 7.30 8.65
C SER A 66 11.15 6.85 8.05
N THR A 67 10.06 7.59 8.31
CA THR A 67 8.74 7.29 7.73
C THR A 67 8.75 7.50 6.21
N SER A 68 9.37 8.56 5.71
CA SER A 68 9.52 8.81 4.27
C SER A 68 10.28 7.69 3.59
N GLU A 69 11.39 7.24 4.17
CA GLU A 69 12.19 6.12 3.66
C GLU A 69 11.37 4.82 3.63
N ALA A 70 10.63 4.51 4.69
CA ALA A 70 9.78 3.33 4.76
C ALA A 70 8.66 3.36 3.71
N LEU A 71 8.03 4.51 3.48
CA LEU A 71 7.01 4.68 2.44
C LEU A 71 7.58 4.50 1.03
N ARG A 72 8.79 5.00 0.76
CA ARG A 72 9.47 4.76 -0.53
C ARG A 72 9.81 3.30 -0.72
N ALA A 73 10.33 2.65 0.31
CA ALA A 73 10.61 1.21 0.25
C ALA A 73 9.32 0.40 0.02
N ALA A 74 8.21 0.76 0.67
CA ALA A 74 6.92 0.13 0.45
C ALA A 74 6.39 0.39 -0.98
N ALA A 75 6.55 1.60 -1.51
CA ALA A 75 6.19 1.92 -2.89
C ALA A 75 6.95 1.04 -3.89
N SER A 76 8.26 0.89 -3.72
CA SER A 76 9.08 0.01 -4.56
C SER A 76 8.63 -1.46 -4.49
N VAL A 77 8.29 -1.96 -3.30
CA VAL A 77 7.74 -3.32 -3.14
C VAL A 77 6.42 -3.50 -3.90
N LEU A 78 5.55 -2.49 -3.87
CA LEU A 78 4.27 -2.52 -4.58
C LEU A 78 4.44 -2.40 -6.09
N GLU A 79 5.40 -1.60 -6.58
CA GLU A 79 5.72 -1.50 -8.01
C GLU A 79 6.22 -2.84 -8.57
N ASP A 80 7.14 -3.50 -7.87
CA ASP A 80 7.63 -4.83 -8.23
C ASP A 80 6.49 -5.85 -8.25
N TRP A 81 5.61 -5.78 -7.25
CA TRP A 81 4.44 -6.65 -7.17
C TRP A 81 3.44 -6.40 -8.31
N ALA A 82 3.17 -5.14 -8.67
CA ALA A 82 2.31 -4.80 -9.80
C ALA A 82 2.86 -5.39 -11.12
N GLY A 83 4.16 -5.33 -11.32
CA GLY A 83 4.83 -5.95 -12.47
C GLY A 83 4.67 -7.46 -12.49
N THR A 84 4.87 -8.12 -11.34
CA THR A 84 4.67 -9.57 -11.18
C THR A 84 3.22 -9.97 -11.42
N LEU A 85 2.27 -9.22 -10.87
CA LEU A 85 0.83 -9.43 -11.04
C LEU A 85 0.44 -9.35 -12.51
N LEU A 86 0.92 -8.33 -13.22
CA LEU A 86 0.67 -8.18 -14.66
C LEU A 86 1.23 -9.34 -15.49
N ALA A 87 2.43 -9.82 -15.17
CA ALA A 87 3.03 -10.98 -15.83
C ALA A 87 2.22 -12.26 -15.56
N ASN A 88 1.76 -12.46 -14.32
CA ASN A 88 0.93 -13.59 -13.94
C ASN A 88 -0.44 -13.55 -14.61
N HIS A 89 -1.08 -12.39 -14.77
CA HIS A 89 -2.33 -12.23 -15.52
C HIS A 89 -2.18 -12.69 -16.97
N ARG A 90 -1.11 -12.24 -17.66
CA ARG A 90 -0.84 -12.67 -19.05
C ARG A 90 -0.68 -14.18 -19.16
N ARG A 91 -0.01 -14.80 -18.18
CA ARG A 91 0.15 -16.26 -18.10
C ARG A 91 -1.18 -16.95 -17.85
N ALA A 92 -2.02 -16.42 -16.97
CA ALA A 92 -3.36 -16.93 -16.70
C ALA A 92 -4.27 -16.88 -17.93
N GLU A 93 -4.24 -15.76 -18.68
CA GLU A 93 -4.96 -15.61 -19.95
C GLU A 93 -4.51 -16.64 -21.01
N ASP A 94 -3.19 -16.94 -21.07
CA ASP A 94 -2.69 -17.97 -21.99
C ASP A 94 -3.19 -19.36 -21.59
N LEU A 95 -3.13 -19.70 -20.30
CA LEU A 95 -3.65 -20.94 -19.76
C LEU A 95 -5.16 -21.06 -19.99
N ASP A 96 -5.92 -19.98 -19.84
CA ASP A 96 -7.36 -19.97 -20.11
C ASP A 96 -7.69 -20.29 -21.57
N ARG A 97 -6.97 -19.66 -22.52
CA ARG A 97 -7.14 -19.96 -23.95
C ARG A 97 -6.79 -21.43 -24.25
N ARG A 98 -5.73 -21.96 -23.66
CA ARG A 98 -5.32 -23.37 -23.80
C ARG A 98 -6.36 -24.32 -23.22
N ALA A 99 -6.87 -24.03 -22.02
CA ALA A 99 -7.91 -24.82 -21.36
C ALA A 99 -9.21 -24.82 -22.19
N ALA A 100 -9.64 -23.64 -22.69
CA ALA A 100 -10.79 -23.53 -23.55
C ALA A 100 -10.64 -24.36 -24.86
N ALA A 101 -9.45 -24.36 -25.46
CA ALA A 101 -9.17 -25.18 -26.63
C ALA A 101 -9.17 -26.67 -26.29
N ALA A 102 -8.56 -27.07 -25.15
CA ALA A 102 -8.57 -28.47 -24.68
C ALA A 102 -9.99 -28.97 -24.36
N ARG A 103 -10.85 -28.16 -23.75
CA ARG A 103 -12.26 -28.50 -23.50
C ARG A 103 -13.00 -28.77 -24.81
N ARG A 104 -12.82 -27.94 -25.83
CA ARG A 104 -13.41 -28.18 -27.17
C ARG A 104 -12.89 -29.47 -27.79
N ALA A 105 -11.59 -29.76 -27.65
CA ALA A 105 -11.01 -31.01 -28.14
C ALA A 105 -11.55 -32.27 -27.42
N VAL A 106 -11.79 -32.17 -26.11
CA VAL A 106 -12.46 -33.24 -25.34
C VAL A 106 -13.88 -33.46 -25.82
N THR A 107 -14.65 -32.39 -26.04
CA THR A 107 -16.02 -32.49 -26.58
C THR A 107 -16.02 -33.17 -27.95
N ALA A 108 -15.19 -32.73 -28.89
CA ALA A 108 -15.08 -33.34 -30.21
C ALA A 108 -14.67 -34.81 -30.15
N ALA A 109 -13.71 -35.17 -29.28
CA ALA A 109 -13.31 -36.56 -29.10
C ALA A 109 -14.43 -37.43 -28.49
N ARG A 110 -15.29 -36.84 -27.65
CA ARG A 110 -16.48 -37.53 -27.10
C ARG A 110 -17.50 -37.81 -28.22
N ASP A 111 -17.78 -36.83 -29.07
CA ASP A 111 -18.68 -36.97 -30.21
C ASP A 111 -18.18 -38.06 -31.18
N ASP A 112 -16.83 -38.15 -31.37
CA ASP A 112 -16.20 -39.21 -32.17
C ASP A 112 -16.38 -40.61 -31.56
N VAL A 113 -16.28 -40.73 -30.22
CA VAL A 113 -16.57 -41.99 -29.53
C VAL A 113 -18.02 -42.41 -29.67
N GLU A 114 -18.98 -41.49 -29.50
CA GLU A 114 -20.43 -41.76 -29.63
C GLU A 114 -20.76 -42.23 -31.05
N ARG A 115 -20.14 -41.63 -32.07
CA ARG A 115 -20.26 -42.02 -33.48
C ARG A 115 -19.71 -43.41 -33.70
N ALA A 116 -18.47 -43.68 -33.24
CA ALA A 116 -17.82 -44.99 -33.38
C ALA A 116 -18.55 -46.11 -32.61
N GLU A 117 -19.15 -45.80 -31.47
CA GLU A 117 -20.02 -46.74 -30.72
C GLU A 117 -21.24 -47.12 -31.52
N THR A 118 -21.91 -46.16 -32.18
CA THR A 118 -23.05 -46.40 -33.03
C THR A 118 -22.67 -47.29 -34.22
N GLU A 119 -21.58 -46.99 -34.90
CA GLU A 119 -21.09 -47.78 -36.02
C GLU A 119 -20.66 -49.19 -35.63
N ALA A 120 -20.04 -49.37 -34.46
CA ALA A 120 -19.63 -50.66 -33.93
C ALA A 120 -20.82 -51.60 -33.59
N GLN A 121 -22.01 -51.07 -33.32
CA GLN A 121 -23.21 -51.86 -33.13
C GLN A 121 -23.66 -52.58 -34.40
N PHE A 122 -23.35 -52.02 -35.57
CA PHE A 122 -23.79 -52.58 -36.86
C PHE A 122 -22.70 -53.31 -37.62
N SER A 123 -21.40 -53.15 -37.25
CA SER A 123 -20.26 -53.77 -37.93
C SER A 123 -19.13 -54.15 -36.97
N PRO A 124 -18.87 -55.45 -36.77
CA PRO A 124 -17.76 -55.90 -35.93
C PRO A 124 -16.37 -55.42 -36.39
N ALA A 125 -16.20 -55.08 -37.66
CA ALA A 125 -14.97 -54.54 -38.24
C ALA A 125 -14.58 -53.20 -37.67
N THR A 126 -15.51 -52.41 -37.11
CA THR A 126 -15.28 -51.07 -36.59
C THR A 126 -14.85 -51.01 -35.10
N GLN A 127 -14.67 -52.18 -34.46
CA GLN A 127 -14.20 -52.26 -33.06
C GLN A 127 -12.82 -51.63 -32.85
N ALA A 128 -11.94 -51.76 -33.83
CA ALA A 128 -10.62 -51.11 -33.79
C ALA A 128 -10.71 -49.58 -33.83
N ASP A 129 -11.66 -49.04 -34.58
CA ASP A 129 -11.91 -47.60 -34.69
C ASP A 129 -12.49 -47.03 -33.38
N LEU A 130 -13.42 -47.78 -32.74
CA LEU A 130 -13.93 -47.45 -31.42
C LEU A 130 -12.80 -47.44 -30.36
N ALA A 131 -11.92 -48.43 -30.35
CA ALA A 131 -10.79 -48.47 -29.44
C ALA A 131 -9.86 -47.26 -29.65
N THR A 132 -9.63 -46.88 -30.91
CA THR A 132 -8.83 -45.70 -31.27
C THR A 132 -9.51 -44.39 -30.84
N ALA A 133 -10.81 -44.24 -31.04
CA ALA A 133 -11.56 -43.06 -30.61
C ALA A 133 -11.52 -42.93 -29.07
N ARG A 134 -11.68 -44.01 -28.33
CA ARG A 134 -11.58 -44.02 -26.86
C ARG A 134 -10.18 -43.61 -26.37
N ALA A 135 -9.14 -44.13 -27.01
CA ALA A 135 -7.75 -43.75 -26.69
C ALA A 135 -7.49 -42.26 -26.95
N ARG A 136 -8.05 -41.69 -28.03
CA ARG A 136 -7.98 -40.25 -28.29
C ARG A 136 -8.72 -39.42 -27.23
N LEU A 137 -9.89 -39.84 -26.79
CA LEU A 137 -10.63 -39.15 -25.72
C LEU A 137 -9.81 -39.12 -24.42
N VAL A 138 -9.18 -40.25 -24.05
CA VAL A 138 -8.30 -40.28 -22.86
C VAL A 138 -7.15 -39.27 -23.02
N ALA A 139 -6.44 -39.30 -24.13
CA ALA A 139 -5.35 -38.37 -24.41
C ALA A 139 -5.79 -36.90 -24.33
N ARG A 140 -6.98 -36.56 -24.84
CA ARG A 140 -7.50 -35.19 -24.76
C ARG A 140 -7.89 -34.77 -23.34
N ARG A 141 -8.36 -35.70 -22.51
CA ARG A 141 -8.60 -35.44 -21.09
C ARG A 141 -7.27 -35.19 -20.35
N ASP A 142 -6.27 -36.03 -20.62
CA ASP A 142 -4.94 -35.84 -20.02
C ASP A 142 -4.31 -34.49 -20.40
N ASP A 143 -4.52 -34.04 -21.67
CA ASP A 143 -4.08 -32.71 -22.10
C ASP A 143 -4.79 -31.59 -21.32
N LEU A 144 -6.09 -31.68 -21.13
CA LEU A 144 -6.85 -30.70 -20.33
C LEU A 144 -6.39 -30.70 -18.86
N ASP A 145 -6.24 -31.87 -18.26
CA ASP A 145 -5.82 -32.02 -16.87
C ASP A 145 -4.42 -31.42 -16.65
N ARG A 146 -3.53 -31.57 -17.63
CA ARG A 146 -2.19 -30.94 -17.60
C ARG A 146 -2.28 -29.41 -17.59
N VAL A 147 -3.10 -28.81 -18.42
CA VAL A 147 -3.30 -27.36 -18.45
C VAL A 147 -3.91 -26.85 -17.14
N LEU A 148 -4.90 -27.58 -16.59
CA LEU A 148 -5.49 -27.23 -15.30
C LEU A 148 -4.50 -27.38 -14.13
N ALA A 149 -3.60 -28.36 -14.19
CA ALA A 149 -2.54 -28.50 -13.22
C ALA A 149 -1.55 -27.31 -13.28
N GLU A 150 -1.12 -26.91 -14.49
CA GLU A 150 -0.28 -25.72 -14.68
C GLU A 150 -0.95 -24.45 -14.12
N ALA A 151 -2.27 -24.30 -14.27
CA ALA A 151 -3.00 -23.15 -13.72
C ALA A 151 -3.06 -23.17 -12.17
N ARG A 152 -3.23 -24.34 -11.57
CA ARG A 152 -3.17 -24.48 -10.09
C ARG A 152 -1.75 -24.25 -9.56
N ASP A 153 -0.72 -24.59 -10.31
CA ASP A 153 0.67 -24.27 -9.95
C ASP A 153 0.90 -22.78 -9.97
N LEU A 154 0.37 -22.06 -10.98
CA LEU A 154 0.41 -20.61 -11.03
C LEU A 154 -0.33 -19.98 -9.84
N GLU A 155 -1.51 -20.47 -9.48
CA GLU A 155 -2.30 -20.03 -8.32
C GLU A 155 -1.50 -20.16 -7.03
N ARG A 156 -0.87 -21.32 -6.79
CA ARG A 156 -0.04 -21.54 -5.60
C ARG A 156 1.18 -20.63 -5.55
N ALA A 157 1.87 -20.47 -6.68
CA ALA A 157 3.02 -19.57 -6.79
C ALA A 157 2.63 -18.13 -6.52
N HIS A 158 1.51 -17.67 -7.12
CA HIS A 158 0.97 -16.32 -6.92
C HIS A 158 0.61 -16.08 -5.45
N HIS A 159 -0.09 -17.01 -4.80
CA HIS A 159 -0.44 -16.88 -3.38
C HIS A 159 0.80 -16.80 -2.48
N SER A 160 1.79 -17.65 -2.72
CA SER A 160 3.05 -17.63 -1.97
C SER A 160 3.79 -16.29 -2.12
N GLU A 161 3.81 -15.72 -3.33
CA GLU A 161 4.46 -14.43 -3.56
C GLU A 161 3.68 -13.29 -2.93
N ALA A 162 2.34 -13.29 -3.03
CA ALA A 162 1.48 -12.31 -2.35
C ALA A 162 1.72 -12.29 -0.83
N THR A 163 1.87 -13.48 -0.22
CA THR A 163 2.20 -13.60 1.21
C THR A 163 3.54 -12.96 1.53
N ARG A 164 4.59 -13.22 0.74
CA ARG A 164 5.92 -12.60 0.95
C ARG A 164 5.88 -11.07 0.80
N VAL A 165 5.11 -10.56 -0.15
CA VAL A 165 4.91 -9.12 -0.33
C VAL A 165 4.24 -8.53 0.91
N ALA A 166 3.18 -9.15 1.43
CA ALA A 166 2.49 -8.73 2.65
C ALA A 166 3.43 -8.72 3.86
N GLU A 167 4.24 -9.77 4.04
CA GLU A 167 5.25 -9.85 5.11
C GLU A 167 6.29 -8.72 5.01
N ARG A 168 6.81 -8.44 3.80
CA ARG A 168 7.75 -7.34 3.56
C ARG A 168 7.15 -5.98 3.89
N LEU A 169 5.90 -5.72 3.50
CA LEU A 169 5.20 -4.47 3.81
C LEU A 169 4.97 -4.33 5.32
N THR A 170 4.59 -5.41 6.01
CA THR A 170 4.43 -5.42 7.48
C THR A 170 5.75 -5.10 8.17
N ALA A 171 6.85 -5.74 7.78
CA ALA A 171 8.16 -5.47 8.35
C ALA A 171 8.64 -4.02 8.17
N LEU A 172 8.26 -3.36 7.08
CA LEU A 172 8.54 -1.93 6.87
C LEU A 172 7.70 -1.04 7.80
N GLY A 173 6.46 -1.46 8.11
CA GLY A 173 5.58 -0.75 9.05
C GLY A 173 6.02 -0.90 10.50
N ASP A 174 6.41 -2.10 10.92
CA ASP A 174 6.80 -2.40 12.30
C ASP A 174 8.12 -1.72 12.72
N GLY A 175 9.01 -1.45 11.75
CA GLY A 175 10.29 -0.78 11.99
C GLY A 175 10.22 0.75 12.03
N THR A 176 9.07 1.35 11.72
CA THR A 176 8.90 2.79 11.67
C THR A 176 8.28 3.28 12.98
N PRO A 177 9.05 3.95 13.87
CA PRO A 177 8.45 4.55 15.05
C PRO A 177 7.50 5.65 14.60
N LEU A 178 6.20 5.43 14.78
CA LEU A 178 5.22 6.50 14.65
C LEU A 178 5.66 7.62 15.59
N PRO A 179 5.76 8.88 15.12
CA PRO A 179 6.01 9.99 16.02
C PRO A 179 4.93 9.95 17.11
N GLU A 180 5.40 9.95 18.36
CA GLU A 180 4.51 9.97 19.52
C GLU A 180 3.48 11.08 19.32
N ALA A 181 2.21 10.70 19.29
CA ALA A 181 1.15 11.68 19.08
C ALA A 181 1.34 12.83 20.08
N PRO A 182 1.33 14.10 19.64
CA PRO A 182 1.54 15.22 20.56
C PRO A 182 0.53 15.09 21.69
N ASP A 183 1.04 15.12 22.95
CA ASP A 183 0.19 15.10 24.14
C ASP A 183 -0.56 16.44 24.22
N PHE A 184 -1.68 16.51 23.50
CA PHE A 184 -2.56 17.68 23.51
C PHE A 184 -3.16 17.94 24.91
N ALA A 185 -3.28 16.91 25.75
CA ALA A 185 -3.75 17.09 27.14
C ALA A 185 -2.69 17.81 27.98
N GLY A 186 -1.41 17.47 27.83
CA GLY A 186 -0.30 18.19 28.45
C GLY A 186 -0.17 19.62 27.95
N VAL A 187 -0.36 19.85 26.65
CA VAL A 187 -0.36 21.22 26.10
C VAL A 187 -1.54 22.05 26.62
N ALA A 188 -2.74 21.48 26.74
CA ALA A 188 -3.91 22.17 27.31
C ALA A 188 -3.66 22.55 28.77
N THR A 189 -3.12 21.63 29.58
CA THR A 189 -2.76 21.91 30.97
C THR A 189 -1.71 23.00 31.11
N HIS A 190 -0.69 23.02 30.22
CA HIS A 190 0.30 24.09 30.19
C HIS A 190 -0.28 25.44 29.77
N LEU A 191 -1.19 25.46 28.80
CA LEU A 191 -1.89 26.68 28.37
C LEU A 191 -2.78 27.22 29.48
N GLU A 192 -3.49 26.38 30.23
CA GLU A 192 -4.28 26.77 31.40
C GLU A 192 -3.41 27.36 32.52
N THR A 193 -2.27 26.73 32.81
CA THR A 193 -1.30 27.19 33.80
C THR A 193 -0.69 28.54 33.38
N PHE A 194 -0.34 28.70 32.10
CA PHE A 194 0.18 29.96 31.55
C PHE A 194 -0.87 31.08 31.60
N SER A 195 -2.13 30.75 31.27
CA SER A 195 -3.26 31.63 31.32
C SER A 195 -3.61 32.08 32.76
N ALA A 196 -3.46 31.18 33.75
CA ALA A 196 -3.63 31.47 35.17
C ALA A 196 -2.51 32.41 35.68
N ALA A 197 -1.25 32.07 35.36
CA ALA A 197 -0.11 32.94 35.71
C ALA A 197 -0.18 34.32 35.05
N GLY A 198 -0.64 34.43 33.82
CA GLY A 198 -0.87 35.71 33.12
C GLY A 198 -1.96 36.53 33.79
N ARG A 199 -3.04 35.93 34.28
CA ARG A 199 -4.09 36.61 35.05
C ARG A 199 -3.60 37.09 36.40
N GLU A 200 -2.79 36.29 37.09
CA GLU A 200 -2.21 36.67 38.39
C GLU A 200 -1.20 37.81 38.26
N LEU A 201 -0.35 37.77 37.20
CA LEU A 201 0.55 38.86 36.85
C LEU A 201 -0.23 40.16 36.52
N GLY A 202 -1.29 40.05 35.70
CA GLY A 202 -2.18 41.20 35.41
C GLY A 202 -2.83 41.78 36.61
N ALA A 203 -3.30 40.96 37.56
CA ALA A 203 -3.86 41.40 38.85
C ALA A 203 -2.83 42.07 39.77
N THR A 204 -1.59 41.60 39.72
CA THR A 204 -0.47 42.19 40.49
C THR A 204 -0.04 43.53 39.92
N VAL A 205 0.07 43.62 38.59
CA VAL A 205 0.36 44.89 37.88
C VAL A 205 -0.74 45.93 38.11
N ALA A 206 -2.01 45.54 38.12
CA ALA A 206 -3.13 46.41 38.39
C ALA A 206 -3.16 46.95 39.86
N LYS A 207 -2.57 46.24 40.81
CA LYS A 207 -2.43 46.66 42.19
C LYS A 207 -1.19 47.50 42.48
N THR A 208 -0.25 47.56 41.56
CA THR A 208 0.96 48.40 41.69
C THR A 208 0.61 49.80 41.31
N PRO A 209 0.82 50.84 42.23
CA PRO A 209 0.53 52.21 41.90
C PRO A 209 1.34 52.62 40.67
N ALA A 210 0.65 53.15 39.67
CA ALA A 210 1.27 53.58 38.43
C ALA A 210 2.31 54.68 38.67
N VAL A 211 3.58 54.30 38.66
CA VAL A 211 4.65 55.31 38.49
C VAL A 211 4.55 55.75 37.02
N PRO A 212 4.37 57.03 36.75
CA PRO A 212 4.29 57.51 35.39
C PRO A 212 5.65 57.32 34.70
N VAL A 213 5.82 56.19 34.04
CA VAL A 213 6.98 55.93 33.18
C VAL A 213 6.63 56.54 31.83
N THR A 214 7.18 57.70 31.55
CA THR A 214 7.11 58.26 30.21
C THR A 214 7.98 57.37 29.28
N PRO A 215 7.37 56.65 28.34
CA PRO A 215 8.17 55.81 27.45
C PRO A 215 9.10 56.70 26.62
N PRO A 216 10.30 56.28 26.33
CA PRO A 216 11.22 57.04 25.47
C PRO A 216 10.55 57.29 24.09
N PRO A 217 10.82 58.43 23.48
CA PRO A 217 10.23 58.80 22.20
C PRO A 217 10.61 57.71 21.15
N GLY A 218 9.59 57.10 20.53
CA GLY A 218 9.77 56.00 19.55
C GLY A 218 9.46 54.60 20.05
N ALA A 219 9.38 54.33 21.36
CA ALA A 219 9.10 52.97 21.89
C ALA A 219 7.71 52.46 21.49
N VAL A 220 6.71 53.30 21.42
CA VAL A 220 5.35 52.94 20.98
C VAL A 220 5.32 52.57 19.50
N GLY A 221 6.08 53.30 18.67
CA GLY A 221 6.19 53.01 17.24
C GLY A 221 6.96 51.69 16.96
N ALA A 222 8.00 51.43 17.73
CA ALA A 222 8.77 50.16 17.62
C ALA A 222 7.90 48.94 18.05
N PHE A 223 7.09 49.09 19.10
CA PHE A 223 6.18 48.03 19.56
C PHE A 223 5.03 47.80 18.56
N ALA A 224 4.45 48.86 18.00
CA ALA A 224 3.42 48.75 16.96
C ALA A 224 3.96 48.09 15.65
N ALA A 225 5.19 48.44 15.27
CA ALA A 225 5.87 47.80 14.12
C ALA A 225 6.15 46.33 14.34
N ALA A 226 6.52 45.91 15.57
CA ALA A 226 6.75 44.52 15.92
C ALA A 226 5.48 43.68 15.94
N LEU A 227 4.31 44.28 16.27
CA LEU A 227 3.02 43.60 16.27
C LEU A 227 2.33 43.63 14.89
N GLY A 228 2.65 44.59 14.02
CA GLY A 228 2.05 44.75 12.69
C GLY A 228 2.86 44.24 11.50
N GLY A 229 4.03 43.66 11.74
CA GLY A 229 4.88 43.11 10.72
C GLY A 229 4.33 41.76 10.22
N ARG A 230 3.68 41.75 9.04
CA ARG A 230 3.49 40.59 8.17
C ARG A 230 4.76 40.30 7.42
#